data_86a253238c3623eb4d83f8f42b6b75a1
#
_entry.id   86a253238c3623eb4d83f8f42b6b75a1
#
_cell.length_a   1.000
_cell.length_b   1.000
_cell.length_c   1.000
_cell.angle_alpha   90.00
_cell.angle_beta   90.00
_cell.angle_gamma   90.00
#
_symmetry.space_group_name_H-M   'P 1'
#
loop_
_entity.id
_entity.type
_entity.pdbx_description
1 polymer ?
#
loop_
_entity_poly.entity_id
_entity_poly.type
_entity_poly.pdbx_seq_one_letter_code
_entity_poly.pdbx_strand_id
1 'polypeptide(L)'
;VSLIQITPPTVLPLHVADVRQHLKQDITDDDNLISLYLGSAVDFAQNLTQRQLVAARFRYVLDEFPCHDAAIRIPRTPLIQVVSIEYTAVDGTTQTVPNADYAIDNSFDPPRITPVYGKYWPYTLDQIGSVRVTFDAGYSAPVTVDATANSISVPAWRPMLVGEVVRMNNSGGVLPAPLAAKTDYYIQSVVSPGVYTLAASSGGAAIDLTSAGTGLNFLGQPGINGSP
;
A
#
# COMPACT_ATOMS: atom_id res chain seq x y z
N VAL A 1 -13.44 12.99 -14.55
CA VAL A 1 -12.37 12.27 -13.85
C VAL A 1 -12.80 11.98 -12.41
N SER A 2 -12.69 10.73 -11.92
CA SER A 2 -13.12 10.32 -10.59
C SER A 2 -12.10 9.37 -9.93
N LEU A 3 -11.92 9.49 -8.61
CA LEU A 3 -11.14 8.55 -7.80
C LEU A 3 -12.11 7.79 -6.88
N ILE A 4 -12.10 6.47 -6.98
CA ILE A 4 -12.98 5.57 -6.23
C ILE A 4 -12.11 4.63 -5.40
N GLN A 5 -12.35 4.55 -4.10
CA GLN A 5 -11.73 3.54 -3.25
C GLN A 5 -12.50 2.21 -3.41
N ILE A 6 -11.82 1.18 -3.93
CA ILE A 6 -12.43 -0.14 -4.18
C ILE A 6 -12.32 -1.01 -2.93
N THR A 7 -11.13 -1.03 -2.32
CA THR A 7 -10.88 -1.81 -1.12
C THR A 7 -10.33 -0.88 -0.05
N PRO A 8 -11.11 -0.58 1.00
CA PRO A 8 -10.63 0.22 2.11
C PRO A 8 -9.58 -0.56 2.93
N PRO A 9 -8.74 0.14 3.72
CA PRO A 9 -7.86 -0.52 4.66
C PRO A 9 -8.67 -1.27 5.73
N THR A 10 -8.17 -2.41 6.16
CA THR A 10 -8.84 -3.25 7.17
C THR A 10 -8.63 -2.77 8.59
N VAL A 11 -7.64 -1.88 8.79
CA VAL A 11 -7.27 -1.34 10.11
C VAL A 11 -6.94 0.15 9.99
N LEU A 12 -7.07 0.86 11.10
CA LEU A 12 -6.59 2.25 11.22
C LEU A 12 -5.06 2.26 11.40
N PRO A 13 -4.38 3.38 11.08
CA PRO A 13 -2.91 3.48 11.19
C PRO A 13 -2.40 3.48 12.64
N LEU A 14 -3.27 3.73 13.59
CA LEU A 14 -2.97 3.75 15.04
C LEU A 14 -3.97 2.88 15.79
N HIS A 15 -3.50 2.24 16.87
CA HIS A 15 -4.34 1.53 17.80
C HIS A 15 -4.92 2.49 18.86
N VAL A 16 -6.14 2.23 19.33
CA VAL A 16 -6.82 3.07 20.35
C VAL A 16 -5.99 3.20 21.62
N ALA A 17 -5.24 2.16 22.02
CA ALA A 17 -4.36 2.21 23.17
C ALA A 17 -3.29 3.32 23.09
N ASP A 18 -2.68 3.52 21.90
CA ASP A 18 -1.68 4.59 21.70
C ASP A 18 -2.35 5.97 21.81
N VAL A 19 -3.57 6.10 21.27
CA VAL A 19 -4.34 7.35 21.35
C VAL A 19 -4.71 7.65 22.82
N ARG A 20 -5.17 6.64 23.59
CA ARG A 20 -5.42 6.80 25.04
C ARG A 20 -4.18 7.25 25.79
N GLN A 21 -3.03 6.62 25.52
CA GLN A 21 -1.76 7.01 26.14
C GLN A 21 -1.40 8.47 25.83
N HIS A 22 -1.61 8.92 24.59
CA HIS A 22 -1.39 10.31 24.19
C HIS A 22 -2.35 11.26 24.92
N LEU A 23 -3.61 10.89 25.08
CA LEU A 23 -4.64 11.67 25.79
C LEU A 23 -4.49 11.58 27.32
N LYS A 24 -3.57 10.75 27.83
CA LYS A 24 -3.40 10.46 29.28
C LYS A 24 -4.68 9.95 29.94
N GLN A 25 -5.40 9.09 29.22
CA GLN A 25 -6.65 8.49 29.68
C GLN A 25 -6.40 7.03 30.09
N ASP A 26 -6.69 6.70 31.35
CA ASP A 26 -6.40 5.37 31.90
C ASP A 26 -7.58 4.41 31.79
N ILE A 27 -8.80 4.93 31.53
CA ILE A 27 -10.03 4.14 31.42
C ILE A 27 -10.36 3.83 29.96
N THR A 28 -11.11 2.75 29.75
CA THR A 28 -11.48 2.23 28.41
C THR A 28 -12.92 2.61 28.00
N ASP A 29 -13.66 3.32 28.84
CA ASP A 29 -15.08 3.60 28.64
C ASP A 29 -15.35 4.38 27.35
N ASP A 30 -14.40 5.23 26.94
CA ASP A 30 -14.51 6.07 25.75
C ASP A 30 -13.83 5.47 24.50
N ASP A 31 -13.34 4.23 24.54
CA ASP A 31 -12.59 3.63 23.42
C ASP A 31 -13.34 3.64 22.09
N ASN A 32 -14.66 3.43 22.13
CA ASN A 32 -15.50 3.50 20.93
C ASN A 32 -15.55 4.92 20.33
N LEU A 33 -15.65 5.91 21.19
CA LEU A 33 -15.67 7.33 20.79
C LEU A 33 -14.31 7.76 20.25
N ILE A 34 -13.23 7.36 20.92
CA ILE A 34 -11.85 7.59 20.48
C ILE A 34 -11.63 6.96 19.11
N SER A 35 -12.08 5.72 18.88
CA SER A 35 -11.97 5.03 17.59
C SER A 35 -12.70 5.78 16.47
N LEU A 36 -13.89 6.31 16.74
CA LEU A 36 -14.67 7.12 15.79
C LEU A 36 -13.93 8.42 15.42
N TYR A 37 -13.42 9.13 16.42
CA TYR A 37 -12.66 10.36 16.19
C TYR A 37 -11.33 10.08 15.47
N LEU A 38 -10.65 8.98 15.80
CA LEU A 38 -9.44 8.57 15.12
C LEU A 38 -9.72 8.30 13.63
N GLY A 39 -10.80 7.58 13.31
CA GLY A 39 -11.21 7.36 11.91
C GLY A 39 -11.43 8.68 11.17
N SER A 40 -12.19 9.59 11.77
CA SER A 40 -12.46 10.91 11.18
C SER A 40 -11.19 11.75 10.99
N ALA A 41 -10.28 11.72 11.95
CA ALA A 41 -9.00 12.43 11.87
C ALA A 41 -8.09 11.85 10.77
N VAL A 42 -8.06 10.52 10.62
CA VAL A 42 -7.34 9.82 9.56
C VAL A 42 -7.89 10.23 8.20
N ASP A 43 -9.21 10.19 8.01
CA ASP A 43 -9.85 10.58 6.74
C ASP A 43 -9.58 12.06 6.42
N PHE A 44 -9.66 12.94 7.41
CA PHE A 44 -9.34 14.34 7.23
C PHE A 44 -7.88 14.54 6.80
N ALA A 45 -6.92 13.90 7.50
CA ALA A 45 -5.50 14.00 7.19
C ALA A 45 -5.19 13.46 5.79
N GLN A 46 -5.76 12.30 5.43
CA GLN A 46 -5.58 11.68 4.11
C GLN A 46 -6.13 12.57 2.99
N ASN A 47 -7.30 13.18 3.19
CA ASN A 47 -7.92 14.04 2.18
C ASN A 47 -7.19 15.38 2.06
N LEU A 48 -6.74 15.97 3.16
CA LEU A 48 -5.98 17.21 3.15
C LEU A 48 -4.62 17.06 2.46
N THR A 49 -3.93 15.96 2.74
CA THR A 49 -2.58 15.72 2.20
C THR A 49 -2.57 14.99 0.86
N GLN A 50 -3.71 14.47 0.41
CA GLN A 50 -3.84 13.55 -0.75
C GLN A 50 -2.96 12.29 -0.61
N ARG A 51 -2.65 11.90 0.64
CA ARG A 51 -1.81 10.73 0.96
C ARG A 51 -2.62 9.64 1.62
N GLN A 52 -2.29 8.40 1.31
CA GLN A 52 -2.90 7.23 1.92
C GLN A 52 -1.99 6.69 3.01
N LEU A 53 -2.49 6.56 4.24
CA LEU A 53 -1.69 6.10 5.38
C LEU A 53 -1.53 4.58 5.39
N VAL A 54 -2.64 3.85 5.38
CA VAL A 54 -2.64 2.38 5.31
C VAL A 54 -3.05 1.95 3.92
N ALA A 55 -2.40 0.91 3.40
CA ALA A 55 -2.59 0.41 2.05
C ALA A 55 -4.08 0.20 1.71
N ALA A 56 -4.50 0.75 0.60
CA ALA A 56 -5.84 0.67 0.06
C ALA A 56 -5.80 0.60 -1.45
N ARG A 57 -6.84 0.00 -2.04
CA ARG A 57 -6.97 -0.10 -3.50
C ARG A 57 -7.93 0.94 -4.02
N PHE A 58 -7.50 1.61 -5.08
CA PHE A 58 -8.24 2.67 -5.75
C PHE A 58 -8.44 2.34 -7.23
N ARG A 59 -9.50 2.92 -7.78
CA ARG A 59 -9.73 3.02 -9.22
C ARG A 59 -9.82 4.48 -9.61
N TYR A 60 -8.91 4.91 -10.47
CA TYR A 60 -8.91 6.22 -11.07
C TYR A 60 -9.54 6.14 -12.45
N VAL A 61 -10.66 6.84 -12.63
CA VAL A 61 -11.47 6.80 -13.84
C VAL A 61 -11.26 8.08 -14.62
N LEU A 62 -10.86 7.91 -15.88
CA LEU A 62 -10.67 8.99 -16.86
C LEU A 62 -11.60 8.74 -18.04
N ASP A 63 -11.97 9.78 -18.75
CA ASP A 63 -12.83 9.68 -19.93
C ASP A 63 -12.02 9.29 -21.17
N GLU A 64 -10.74 9.68 -21.22
CA GLU A 64 -9.78 9.35 -22.27
C GLU A 64 -8.37 9.24 -21.71
N PHE A 65 -7.45 8.63 -22.44
CA PHE A 65 -6.02 8.75 -22.14
C PHE A 65 -5.52 10.17 -22.40
N PRO A 66 -4.48 10.62 -21.65
CA PRO A 66 -3.81 11.87 -22.00
C PRO A 66 -3.24 11.83 -23.42
N CYS A 67 -3.22 13.01 -24.08
CA CYS A 67 -2.78 13.11 -25.47
C CYS A 67 -1.39 12.50 -25.68
N HIS A 68 -1.25 11.67 -26.71
CA HIS A 68 0.00 11.03 -27.19
C HIS A 68 0.71 10.18 -26.13
N ASP A 69 1.78 10.72 -25.56
CA ASP A 69 2.66 10.11 -24.56
C ASP A 69 2.60 10.81 -23.20
N ALA A 70 1.63 11.69 -23.01
CA ALA A 70 1.48 12.43 -21.76
C ALA A 70 1.21 11.49 -20.58
N ALA A 71 1.72 11.87 -19.42
CA ALA A 71 1.66 11.05 -18.22
C ALA A 71 0.27 11.05 -17.57
N ILE A 72 -0.19 9.87 -17.15
CA ILE A 72 -1.27 9.74 -16.18
C ILE A 72 -0.67 10.01 -14.80
N ARG A 73 -1.16 11.02 -14.09
CA ARG A 73 -0.74 11.34 -12.72
C ARG A 73 -1.66 10.65 -11.73
N ILE A 74 -1.08 9.93 -10.78
CA ILE A 74 -1.83 9.18 -9.77
C ILE A 74 -2.21 10.11 -8.61
N PRO A 75 -3.50 10.34 -8.36
CA PRO A 75 -3.96 11.37 -7.43
C PRO A 75 -3.84 11.00 -5.95
N ARG A 76 -3.50 9.75 -5.61
CA ARG A 76 -3.32 9.29 -4.23
C ARG A 76 -1.95 8.66 -4.05
N THR A 77 -1.17 9.16 -3.09
CA THR A 77 0.24 8.79 -2.87
C THR A 77 0.47 8.26 -1.46
N PRO A 78 1.58 7.54 -1.19
CA PRO A 78 2.54 7.00 -2.15
C PRO A 78 1.96 5.82 -2.93
N LEU A 79 2.33 5.70 -4.20
CA LEU A 79 1.93 4.59 -5.03
C LEU A 79 2.71 3.33 -4.64
N ILE A 80 2.00 2.24 -4.37
CA ILE A 80 2.57 0.92 -4.09
C ILE A 80 2.78 0.16 -5.39
N GLN A 81 1.69 0.02 -6.19
CA GLN A 81 1.71 -0.64 -7.48
C GLN A 81 0.55 -0.19 -8.36
N VAL A 82 0.71 -0.33 -9.67
CA VAL A 82 -0.39 -0.31 -10.63
C VAL A 82 -0.84 -1.75 -10.86
N VAL A 83 -2.12 -2.03 -10.61
CA VAL A 83 -2.69 -3.38 -10.73
C VAL A 83 -3.11 -3.65 -12.16
N SER A 84 -3.84 -2.71 -12.78
CA SER A 84 -4.26 -2.78 -14.18
C SER A 84 -4.56 -1.39 -14.73
N ILE A 85 -4.36 -1.24 -16.03
CA ILE A 85 -4.86 -0.13 -16.82
C ILE A 85 -5.81 -0.72 -17.86
N GLU A 86 -7.10 -0.55 -17.62
CA GLU A 86 -8.16 -1.03 -18.51
C GLU A 86 -8.73 0.13 -19.31
N TYR A 87 -9.14 -0.14 -20.53
CA TYR A 87 -9.82 0.85 -21.37
C TYR A 87 -10.90 0.22 -22.24
N THR A 88 -11.87 1.02 -22.64
CA THR A 88 -12.87 0.64 -23.63
C THR A 88 -12.35 1.05 -24.99
N ALA A 89 -12.06 0.06 -25.84
CA ALA A 89 -11.60 0.26 -27.21
C ALA A 89 -12.73 0.84 -28.10
N VAL A 90 -12.37 1.38 -29.25
CA VAL A 90 -13.31 2.02 -30.20
C VAL A 90 -14.45 1.07 -30.64
N ASP A 91 -14.21 -0.23 -30.63
CA ASP A 91 -15.19 -1.27 -30.93
C ASP A 91 -16.12 -1.62 -29.75
N GLY A 92 -15.98 -0.93 -28.61
CA GLY A 92 -16.75 -1.14 -27.39
C GLY A 92 -16.24 -2.27 -26.49
N THR A 93 -15.18 -2.98 -26.86
CA THR A 93 -14.61 -4.04 -26.04
C THR A 93 -13.72 -3.47 -24.93
N THR A 94 -13.70 -4.15 -23.76
CA THR A 94 -12.76 -3.80 -22.69
C THR A 94 -11.43 -4.47 -22.97
N GLN A 95 -10.36 -3.68 -23.00
CA GLN A 95 -9.00 -4.11 -23.20
C GLN A 95 -8.13 -3.70 -21.99
N THR A 96 -6.98 -4.37 -21.82
CA THR A 96 -5.99 -4.06 -20.80
C THR A 96 -4.69 -3.65 -21.45
N VAL A 97 -4.08 -2.56 -21.01
CA VAL A 97 -2.74 -2.15 -21.46
C VAL A 97 -1.71 -3.10 -20.86
N PRO A 98 -0.88 -3.78 -21.67
CA PRO A 98 0.15 -4.67 -21.15
C PRO A 98 1.15 -3.93 -20.25
N ASN A 99 1.60 -4.56 -19.16
CA ASN A 99 2.57 -3.94 -18.22
C ASN A 99 3.92 -3.59 -18.90
N ALA A 100 4.25 -4.26 -20.01
CA ALA A 100 5.44 -3.98 -20.79
C ALA A 100 5.33 -2.69 -21.64
N ASP A 101 4.12 -2.16 -21.84
CA ASP A 101 3.87 -1.01 -22.71
C ASP A 101 3.87 0.33 -21.96
N TYR A 102 3.98 0.32 -20.62
CA TYR A 102 4.08 1.53 -19.80
C TYR A 102 5.17 1.45 -18.73
N ALA A 103 5.66 2.60 -18.31
CA ALA A 103 6.61 2.76 -17.23
C ALA A 103 6.00 3.58 -16.09
N ILE A 104 6.38 3.26 -14.86
CA ILE A 104 5.94 3.94 -13.64
C ILE A 104 7.11 4.73 -13.07
N ASP A 105 6.91 6.02 -12.85
CA ASP A 105 7.89 6.88 -12.20
C ASP A 105 7.38 7.28 -10.80
N ASN A 106 7.92 6.59 -9.79
CA ASN A 106 7.66 6.85 -8.37
C ASN A 106 8.60 7.90 -7.76
N SER A 107 9.58 8.39 -8.52
CA SER A 107 10.50 9.44 -8.06
C SER A 107 9.84 10.83 -8.08
N PHE A 108 8.73 10.94 -8.78
CA PHE A 108 7.94 12.16 -8.90
C PHE A 108 6.74 12.15 -7.93
N ASP A 109 6.36 13.30 -7.37
CA ASP A 109 5.18 13.45 -6.52
C ASP A 109 4.22 14.49 -7.15
N PRO A 110 3.01 14.11 -7.60
CA PRO A 110 2.45 12.75 -7.58
C PRO A 110 3.09 11.79 -8.60
N PRO A 111 3.12 10.48 -8.32
CA PRO A 111 3.64 9.47 -9.23
C PRO A 111 2.97 9.52 -10.60
N ARG A 112 3.72 9.17 -11.63
CA ARG A 112 3.22 9.24 -13.00
C ARG A 112 3.46 7.94 -13.76
N ILE A 113 2.55 7.66 -14.70
CA ILE A 113 2.62 6.51 -15.59
C ILE A 113 2.71 7.06 -17.02
N THR A 114 3.68 6.60 -17.79
CA THR A 114 3.89 7.00 -19.18
C THR A 114 4.02 5.78 -20.08
N PRO A 115 3.65 5.82 -21.36
CA PRO A 115 4.05 4.79 -22.30
C PRO A 115 5.59 4.65 -22.36
N VAL A 116 6.09 3.44 -22.59
CA VAL A 116 7.51 3.25 -22.84
C VAL A 116 7.90 3.80 -24.22
N TYR A 117 9.21 4.01 -24.44
CA TYR A 117 9.71 4.53 -25.70
C TYR A 117 9.18 3.74 -26.91
N GLY A 118 8.63 4.44 -27.89
CA GLY A 118 8.06 3.87 -29.10
C GLY A 118 6.63 3.31 -28.94
N LYS A 119 6.01 3.48 -27.77
CA LYS A 119 4.61 3.14 -27.52
C LYS A 119 3.79 4.41 -27.28
N TYR A 120 2.49 4.30 -27.50
CA TYR A 120 1.50 5.35 -27.28
C TYR A 120 0.30 4.79 -26.56
N TRP A 121 -0.44 5.65 -25.86
CA TRP A 121 -1.72 5.25 -25.32
C TRP A 121 -2.67 4.84 -26.45
N PRO A 122 -3.45 3.74 -26.24
CA PRO A 122 -4.41 3.31 -27.24
C PRO A 122 -5.56 4.31 -27.42
N TYR A 123 -6.19 4.27 -28.59
CA TYR A 123 -7.43 5.01 -28.81
C TYR A 123 -8.58 4.39 -28.00
N THR A 124 -9.37 5.23 -27.36
CA THR A 124 -10.55 4.81 -26.59
C THR A 124 -11.83 5.18 -27.30
N LEU A 125 -12.92 4.47 -26.95
CA LEU A 125 -14.25 4.93 -27.30
C LEU A 125 -14.52 6.27 -26.62
N ASP A 126 -15.07 7.23 -27.37
CA ASP A 126 -15.45 8.57 -26.85
C ASP A 126 -16.70 8.45 -25.97
N GLN A 127 -16.48 8.13 -24.71
CA GLN A 127 -17.51 8.02 -23.67
C GLN A 127 -16.93 8.29 -22.28
N ILE A 128 -17.82 8.59 -21.34
CA ILE A 128 -17.46 8.81 -19.94
C ILE A 128 -16.87 7.51 -19.34
N GLY A 129 -15.71 7.62 -18.68
CA GLY A 129 -15.10 6.53 -17.94
C GLY A 129 -14.47 5.44 -18.81
N SER A 130 -14.04 5.78 -20.03
CA SER A 130 -13.39 4.85 -20.94
C SER A 130 -12.05 4.31 -20.43
N VAL A 131 -11.36 5.00 -19.54
CA VAL A 131 -10.08 4.54 -18.97
C VAL A 131 -10.20 4.32 -17.47
N ARG A 132 -9.70 3.19 -17.00
CA ARG A 132 -9.75 2.78 -15.59
C ARG A 132 -8.38 2.30 -15.13
N VAL A 133 -7.71 3.09 -14.29
CA VAL A 133 -6.43 2.73 -13.68
C VAL A 133 -6.71 2.20 -12.29
N THR A 134 -6.47 0.92 -12.06
CA THR A 134 -6.56 0.29 -10.74
C THR A 134 -5.17 0.25 -10.13
N PHE A 135 -5.04 0.79 -8.91
CA PHE A 135 -3.74 0.88 -8.24
C PHE A 135 -3.88 0.76 -6.72
N ASP A 136 -2.79 0.39 -6.06
CA ASP A 136 -2.68 0.36 -4.61
C ASP A 136 -1.79 1.52 -4.15
N ALA A 137 -2.24 2.22 -3.10
CA ALA A 137 -1.51 3.32 -2.49
C ALA A 137 -1.49 3.18 -0.97
N GLY A 138 -0.44 3.67 -0.32
CA GLY A 138 -0.29 3.69 1.15
C GLY A 138 1.15 3.59 1.59
N TYR A 139 1.43 4.10 2.80
CA TYR A 139 2.77 4.02 3.42
C TYR A 139 3.07 2.65 4.02
N SER A 140 2.06 1.93 4.50
CA SER A 140 2.23 0.66 5.20
C SER A 140 1.07 -0.28 4.92
N ALA A 141 1.33 -1.58 4.98
CA ALA A 141 0.30 -2.61 4.92
C ALA A 141 0.18 -3.33 6.26
N PRO A 142 -1.04 -3.69 6.70
CA PRO A 142 -1.22 -4.52 7.87
C PRO A 142 -0.63 -5.91 7.63
N VAL A 143 -0.03 -6.47 8.68
CA VAL A 143 0.66 -7.77 8.67
C VAL A 143 0.03 -8.69 9.70
N THR A 144 -0.26 -9.91 9.30
CA THR A 144 -0.48 -11.02 10.23
C THR A 144 0.77 -11.89 10.30
N VAL A 145 1.09 -12.41 11.48
CA VAL A 145 2.31 -13.17 11.75
C VAL A 145 1.95 -14.56 12.21
N ASP A 146 2.52 -15.56 11.58
CA ASP A 146 2.48 -16.95 12.01
C ASP A 146 3.85 -17.35 12.57
N ALA A 147 3.95 -17.34 13.91
CA ALA A 147 5.19 -17.72 14.59
C ALA A 147 5.51 -19.23 14.44
N THR A 148 4.50 -20.08 14.20
CA THR A 148 4.74 -21.51 13.99
C THR A 148 5.36 -21.79 12.63
N ALA A 149 4.93 -21.05 11.60
CA ALA A 149 5.46 -21.16 10.25
C ALA A 149 6.63 -20.20 9.97
N ASN A 150 7.05 -19.38 10.94
CA ASN A 150 8.07 -18.34 10.79
C ASN A 150 7.78 -17.39 9.63
N SER A 151 6.51 -17.07 9.40
CA SER A 151 6.07 -16.31 8.24
C SER A 151 5.23 -15.09 8.59
N ILE A 152 5.25 -14.13 7.67
CA ILE A 152 4.38 -12.95 7.67
C ILE A 152 3.44 -12.99 6.47
N SER A 153 2.19 -12.61 6.68
CA SER A 153 1.20 -12.46 5.60
C SER A 153 0.81 -11.01 5.41
N VAL A 154 0.90 -10.54 4.16
CA VAL A 154 0.68 -9.14 3.77
C VAL A 154 -0.26 -9.11 2.55
N PRO A 155 -1.55 -9.43 2.73
CA PRO A 155 -2.46 -9.69 1.61
C PRO A 155 -2.78 -8.47 0.74
N ALA A 156 -2.64 -7.28 1.28
CA ALA A 156 -2.96 -6.01 0.60
C ALA A 156 -1.71 -5.27 0.09
N TRP A 157 -0.60 -5.97 -0.14
CA TRP A 157 0.64 -5.38 -0.61
C TRP A 157 1.00 -5.91 -1.99
N ARG A 158 1.89 -5.20 -2.70
CA ARG A 158 2.47 -5.70 -3.94
C ARG A 158 3.26 -6.98 -3.70
N PRO A 159 3.41 -7.85 -4.70
CA PRO A 159 4.35 -8.96 -4.61
C PRO A 159 5.76 -8.43 -4.29
N MET A 160 6.40 -9.01 -3.28
CA MET A 160 7.76 -8.69 -2.86
C MET A 160 8.73 -9.74 -3.40
N LEU A 161 9.95 -9.28 -3.70
CA LEU A 161 11.01 -10.15 -4.23
C LEU A 161 11.96 -10.58 -3.10
N VAL A 162 12.57 -11.75 -3.27
CA VAL A 162 13.65 -12.20 -2.37
C VAL A 162 14.78 -11.17 -2.39
N GLY A 163 15.29 -10.83 -1.21
CA GLY A 163 16.32 -9.82 -1.01
C GLY A 163 15.79 -8.38 -0.86
N GLU A 164 14.50 -8.16 -1.03
CA GLU A 164 13.89 -6.83 -0.85
C GLU A 164 13.92 -6.43 0.63
N VAL A 165 14.22 -5.15 0.89
CA VAL A 165 14.31 -4.61 2.25
C VAL A 165 12.95 -4.12 2.72
N VAL A 166 12.61 -4.48 3.94
CA VAL A 166 11.35 -4.12 4.60
C VAL A 166 11.58 -3.72 6.05
N ARG A 167 10.67 -2.95 6.62
CA ARG A 167 10.68 -2.59 8.06
C ARG A 167 9.37 -2.97 8.70
N MET A 168 9.46 -3.50 9.92
CA MET A 168 8.29 -3.77 10.75
C MET A 168 8.04 -2.63 11.72
N ASN A 169 6.76 -2.26 11.85
CA ASN A 169 6.28 -1.29 12.84
C ASN A 169 5.09 -1.88 13.59
N ASN A 170 4.83 -1.36 14.78
CA ASN A 170 3.72 -1.79 15.61
C ASN A 170 3.00 -0.58 16.21
N SER A 171 1.71 -0.73 16.46
CA SER A 171 0.89 0.24 17.18
C SER A 171 0.02 -0.50 18.20
N GLY A 172 0.00 -0.02 19.43
CA GLY A 172 -0.81 -0.53 20.54
C GLY A 172 -0.36 -1.86 21.12
N GLY A 173 0.90 -2.26 20.89
CA GLY A 173 1.43 -3.52 21.39
C GLY A 173 2.94 -3.66 21.24
N VAL A 174 3.38 -4.89 20.99
CA VAL A 174 4.79 -5.22 20.75
C VAL A 174 4.95 -5.97 19.45
N LEU A 175 6.07 -5.75 18.78
CA LEU A 175 6.44 -6.48 17.56
C LEU A 175 6.59 -7.98 17.85
N PRO A 176 6.39 -8.81 16.82
CA PRO A 176 6.75 -10.23 16.87
C PRO A 176 8.21 -10.42 17.28
N ALA A 177 8.49 -11.22 18.31
CA ALA A 177 9.87 -11.48 18.70
C ALA A 177 10.56 -12.41 17.70
N PRO A 178 11.82 -12.19 17.34
CA PRO A 178 12.77 -11.19 17.88
C PRO A 178 12.84 -9.87 17.07
N LEU A 179 11.80 -9.50 16.32
CA LEU A 179 11.82 -8.31 15.46
C LEU A 179 11.86 -7.01 16.28
N ALA A 180 12.57 -6.01 15.75
CA ALA A 180 12.70 -4.69 16.35
C ALA A 180 12.22 -3.59 15.39
N ALA A 181 11.64 -2.53 15.94
CA ALA A 181 11.22 -1.37 15.16
C ALA A 181 12.44 -0.64 14.54
N LYS A 182 12.22 0.01 13.40
CA LYS A 182 13.25 0.79 12.67
C LYS A 182 14.46 -0.03 12.21
N THR A 183 14.34 -1.36 12.21
CA THR A 183 15.38 -2.29 11.75
C THR A 183 15.05 -2.77 10.36
N ASP A 184 16.05 -2.83 9.49
CA ASP A 184 15.91 -3.36 8.14
C ASP A 184 15.94 -4.89 8.19
N TYR A 185 14.95 -5.50 7.59
CA TYR A 185 14.85 -6.93 7.36
C TYR A 185 14.78 -7.20 5.86
N TYR A 186 15.09 -8.41 5.46
CA TYR A 186 15.12 -8.81 4.07
C TYR A 186 14.10 -9.93 3.83
N ILE A 187 13.38 -9.88 2.71
CA ILE A 187 12.54 -10.99 2.29
C ILE A 187 13.47 -12.17 1.97
N GLN A 188 13.38 -13.22 2.79
CA GLN A 188 14.22 -14.41 2.64
C GLN A 188 13.65 -15.37 1.60
N SER A 189 12.34 -15.64 1.68
CA SER A 189 11.64 -16.47 0.68
C SER A 189 10.17 -16.03 0.51
N VAL A 190 9.60 -16.39 -0.62
CA VAL A 190 8.17 -16.27 -0.92
C VAL A 190 7.55 -17.65 -0.74
N VAL A 191 6.80 -17.84 0.35
CA VAL A 191 6.14 -19.12 0.66
C VAL A 191 4.94 -19.34 -0.23
N SER A 192 4.13 -18.29 -0.39
CA SER A 192 3.00 -18.22 -1.32
C SER A 192 2.69 -16.74 -1.61
N PRO A 193 1.84 -16.41 -2.57
CA PRO A 193 1.46 -15.02 -2.85
C PRO A 193 0.97 -14.31 -1.59
N GLY A 194 1.68 -13.24 -1.19
CA GLY A 194 1.40 -12.47 0.01
C GLY A 194 1.95 -13.07 1.32
N VAL A 195 2.66 -14.20 1.29
CA VAL A 195 3.26 -14.85 2.47
C VAL A 195 4.76 -14.96 2.31
N TYR A 196 5.50 -14.45 3.27
CA TYR A 196 6.96 -14.28 3.19
C TYR A 196 7.65 -14.72 4.50
N THR A 197 8.90 -15.13 4.38
CA THR A 197 9.83 -15.27 5.52
C THR A 197 10.81 -14.11 5.53
N LEU A 198 11.32 -13.75 6.70
CA LEU A 198 12.25 -12.64 6.88
C LEU A 198 13.65 -13.14 7.26
N ALA A 199 14.67 -12.37 6.87
CA ALA A 199 16.04 -12.56 7.33
C ALA A 199 16.60 -11.24 7.90
N ALA A 200 17.59 -11.35 8.79
CA ALA A 200 18.27 -10.18 9.38
C ALA A 200 19.31 -9.55 8.44
N SER A 201 19.73 -10.28 7.40
CA SER A 201 20.67 -9.81 6.39
C SER A 201 20.31 -10.36 5.02
N SER A 202 20.77 -9.70 3.96
CA SER A 202 20.56 -10.17 2.58
C SER A 202 21.16 -11.56 2.38
N GLY A 203 20.33 -12.52 1.95
CA GLY A 203 20.74 -13.92 1.78
C GLY A 203 20.94 -14.70 3.10
N GLY A 204 20.61 -14.12 4.26
CA GLY A 204 20.70 -14.76 5.56
C GLY A 204 19.65 -15.85 5.79
N ALA A 205 19.78 -16.60 6.88
CA ALA A 205 18.78 -17.57 7.29
C ALA A 205 17.46 -16.89 7.69
N ALA A 206 16.37 -17.64 7.55
CA ALA A 206 15.07 -17.20 8.04
C ALA A 206 15.10 -16.95 9.55
N ILE A 207 14.47 -15.85 9.97
CA ILE A 207 14.33 -15.51 11.38
C ILE A 207 13.31 -16.46 12.01
N ASP A 208 13.67 -17.05 13.15
CA ASP A 208 12.76 -17.81 13.99
C ASP A 208 11.88 -16.85 14.80
N LEU A 209 10.61 -16.79 14.44
CA LEU A 209 9.62 -15.92 15.09
C LEU A 209 9.05 -16.64 16.31
N THR A 210 9.43 -16.22 17.50
CA THR A 210 9.02 -16.87 18.75
C THR A 210 7.69 -16.35 19.30
N SER A 211 7.14 -15.28 18.73
CA SER A 211 5.80 -14.76 19.04
C SER A 211 5.20 -14.02 17.86
N ALA A 212 3.87 -13.95 17.80
CA ALA A 212 3.15 -13.15 16.82
C ALA A 212 3.11 -11.65 17.15
N GLY A 213 3.61 -11.27 18.33
CA GLY A 213 3.44 -9.92 18.86
C GLY A 213 2.01 -9.64 19.33
N THR A 214 1.73 -8.37 19.65
CA THR A 214 0.40 -7.89 20.04
C THR A 214 0.11 -6.54 19.38
N GLY A 215 -1.14 -6.10 19.39
CA GLY A 215 -1.54 -4.86 18.72
C GLY A 215 -1.60 -5.00 17.20
N LEU A 216 -1.38 -3.91 16.50
CA LEU A 216 -1.39 -3.84 15.05
C LEU A 216 0.04 -3.84 14.51
N ASN A 217 0.38 -4.87 13.74
CA ASN A 217 1.67 -4.95 13.04
C ASN A 217 1.52 -4.42 11.61
N PHE A 218 2.52 -3.68 11.16
CA PHE A 218 2.58 -3.09 9.82
C PHE A 218 3.92 -3.37 9.16
N LEU A 219 3.88 -3.58 7.85
CA LEU A 219 5.05 -3.62 6.99
C LEU A 219 5.15 -2.32 6.20
N GLY A 220 6.32 -1.70 6.21
CA GLY A 220 6.64 -0.53 5.41
C GLY A 220 7.92 -0.74 4.60
N GLN A 221 8.09 0.02 3.53
CA GLN A 221 9.34 0.05 2.77
C GLN A 221 10.32 1.07 3.39
N PRO A 222 11.64 0.78 3.44
CA PRO A 222 12.64 1.77 3.79
C PRO A 222 12.60 2.94 2.80
N GLY A 223 12.57 4.16 3.30
CA GLY A 223 12.58 5.37 2.47
C GLY A 223 11.20 5.92 2.07
N ILE A 224 10.10 5.17 2.21
CA ILE A 224 8.73 5.71 2.05
C ILE A 224 8.21 6.30 3.36
N ASN A 225 8.63 5.77 4.49
CA ASN A 225 8.39 6.41 5.78
C ASN A 225 9.42 7.52 5.97
N GLY A 226 9.07 8.73 5.55
CA GLY A 226 9.86 9.93 5.81
C GLY A 226 10.14 10.04 7.31
N SER A 227 11.28 9.52 7.70
CA SER A 227 11.85 9.76 9.03
C SER A 227 13.30 10.17 8.82
N PRO A 228 13.69 11.28 9.45
CA PRO A 228 15.10 11.62 9.54
C PRO A 228 15.84 10.53 10.30
#